data_f3a0d733f412b045296fad0dbc0dcd61
#
_entry.id   f3a0d733f412b045296fad0dbc0dcd61
#
_cell.length_a   1.000
_cell.length_b   1.000
_cell.length_c   1.000
_cell.angle_alpha   90.00
_cell.angle_beta   90.00
_cell.angle_gamma   90.00
#
_symmetry.space_group_name_H-M   'P 1'
#
loop_
_entity.id
_entity.type
_entity.pdbx_description
1 polymer ?
#
loop_
_entity_poly.entity_id
_entity_poly.type
_entity_poly.pdbx_seq_one_letter_code
_entity_poly.pdbx_strand_id
1 'polypeptide(L)'
;MEITKDILYVGVNDHLVDLFEGQYDVPNGMAYNSYLLCDDKVAVMDSVDAHFTDEWITKIAAALGERTPDYLVVQHMEPDHSGSVAAFAQAYPGTTIVASAQAFNMMKAYFGTDYADRRVVVKEGDTLPLGTHTLHFVTAPMVHWPEVIMTYDDADKVLFSADAFGKFGALDVEEPWLPEARRYFIGIVGKYGVQVQAVLKKAAALDIETVCSLHGPVLHKEQLGDVLAAYDTWSAYRPETEGVLVAYSSIYGHTAEAANRLAEALREKGVETVAMDLARCDMAEAVAQAFRFSKLVLATPTYNADVFPFMKEFIHHLTERNYQNRTVAFIENGSWAPMAAKVMAKMLEGSKNLTYAATTVTVRGALNAASEAQLAALADELSR
;
A
#
# COMPACT_ATOMS: atom_id res chain seq x y z
N MET A 1 8.62 -0.50 23.55
CA MET A 1 9.56 -1.50 22.99
C MET A 1 10.84 -0.76 22.61
N GLU A 2 12.02 -1.30 22.94
CA GLU A 2 13.32 -0.76 22.56
C GLU A 2 13.66 -1.22 21.14
N ILE A 3 14.02 -0.28 20.26
CA ILE A 3 14.47 -0.55 18.89
C ILE A 3 15.99 -0.62 18.86
N THR A 4 16.62 0.42 19.39
CA THR A 4 18.05 0.48 19.73
C THR A 4 18.19 0.98 21.16
N LYS A 5 19.40 1.14 21.65
CA LYS A 5 19.66 1.69 22.99
C LYS A 5 19.02 3.08 23.20
N ASP A 6 18.98 3.89 22.14
CA ASP A 6 18.57 5.30 22.19
C ASP A 6 17.24 5.56 21.45
N ILE A 7 16.67 4.54 20.75
CA ILE A 7 15.41 4.65 20.01
C ILE A 7 14.36 3.72 20.62
N LEU A 8 13.22 4.31 21.01
CA LEU A 8 12.09 3.61 21.63
C LEU A 8 10.84 3.72 20.76
N TYR A 9 10.07 2.65 20.66
CA TYR A 9 8.73 2.67 20.07
C TYR A 9 7.70 3.21 21.07
N VAL A 10 6.93 4.20 20.66
CA VAL A 10 5.86 4.83 21.45
C VAL A 10 4.51 4.87 20.73
N GLY A 11 4.39 4.22 19.58
CA GLY A 11 3.17 4.14 18.79
C GLY A 11 2.03 3.35 19.47
N VAL A 12 0.93 3.18 18.74
CA VAL A 12 -0.31 2.57 19.24
C VAL A 12 -0.84 1.53 18.25
N ASN A 13 -1.69 0.61 18.74
CA ASN A 13 -2.47 -0.33 17.94
C ASN A 13 -3.94 0.06 17.97
N ASP A 14 -4.57 0.14 16.82
CA ASP A 14 -6.00 0.42 16.66
C ASP A 14 -6.73 -0.87 16.25
N HIS A 15 -7.54 -1.40 17.17
CA HIS A 15 -8.42 -2.55 16.93
C HIS A 15 -9.88 -2.15 16.72
N LEU A 16 -10.16 -0.83 16.64
CA LEU A 16 -11.51 -0.30 16.47
C LEU A 16 -11.80 0.05 15.00
N VAL A 17 -10.75 0.33 14.22
CA VAL A 17 -10.89 0.61 12.80
C VAL A 17 -11.28 -0.68 12.06
N ASP A 18 -12.35 -0.63 11.29
CA ASP A 18 -12.81 -1.71 10.42
C ASP A 18 -12.40 -1.48 8.96
N LEU A 19 -12.39 -0.23 8.53
CA LEU A 19 -11.99 0.19 7.18
C LEU A 19 -10.93 1.29 7.24
N PHE A 20 -9.69 0.95 6.91
CA PHE A 20 -8.63 1.96 6.77
C PHE A 20 -8.89 2.82 5.52
N GLU A 21 -8.66 4.14 5.62
CA GLU A 21 -9.08 5.13 4.62
C GLU A 21 -10.56 5.02 4.19
N GLY A 22 -11.42 4.39 5.02
CA GLY A 22 -12.81 4.16 4.70
C GLY A 22 -13.07 3.15 3.57
N GLN A 23 -12.07 2.41 3.12
CA GLN A 23 -12.20 1.50 1.98
C GLN A 23 -11.44 0.17 2.10
N TYR A 24 -10.38 0.08 2.90
CA TYR A 24 -9.57 -1.13 3.04
C TYR A 24 -9.98 -1.90 4.28
N ASP A 25 -10.51 -3.10 4.11
CA ASP A 25 -10.84 -3.98 5.21
C ASP A 25 -9.58 -4.34 6.01
N VAL A 26 -9.58 -4.07 7.31
CA VAL A 26 -8.44 -4.32 8.20
C VAL A 26 -8.88 -5.13 9.42
N PRO A 27 -9.21 -6.42 9.24
CA PRO A 27 -9.74 -7.27 10.30
C PRO A 27 -8.75 -7.45 11.47
N ASN A 28 -7.47 -7.23 11.24
CA ASN A 28 -6.42 -7.28 12.24
C ASN A 28 -6.03 -5.88 12.78
N GLY A 29 -6.89 -4.86 12.56
CA GLY A 29 -6.65 -3.49 12.98
C GLY A 29 -5.52 -2.80 12.22
N MET A 30 -5.00 -1.71 12.81
CA MET A 30 -3.88 -0.93 12.29
C MET A 30 -2.88 -0.59 13.40
N ALA A 31 -1.63 -0.38 13.02
CA ALA A 31 -0.64 0.25 13.89
C ALA A 31 -0.36 1.67 13.39
N TYR A 32 -0.36 2.64 14.30
CA TYR A 32 0.12 4.00 14.05
C TYR A 32 1.43 4.16 14.82
N ASN A 33 2.53 4.11 14.09
CA ASN A 33 3.85 4.06 14.68
C ASN A 33 4.40 5.46 14.93
N SER A 34 4.98 5.62 16.11
CA SER A 34 5.74 6.79 16.49
C SER A 34 6.97 6.32 17.28
N TYR A 35 8.06 7.06 17.15
CA TYR A 35 9.31 6.67 17.78
C TYR A 35 9.89 7.85 18.56
N LEU A 36 10.65 7.52 19.61
CA LEU A 36 11.32 8.47 20.45
C LEU A 36 12.82 8.24 20.38
N LEU A 37 13.58 9.23 19.91
CA LEU A 37 15.03 9.18 19.92
C LEU A 37 15.56 10.05 21.05
N CYS A 38 16.28 9.42 21.99
CA CYS A 38 16.78 10.00 23.23
C CYS A 38 18.29 10.19 23.16
N ASP A 39 18.74 11.42 22.92
CA ASP A 39 20.15 11.81 22.95
C ASP A 39 20.29 13.06 23.83
N ASP A 40 21.34 13.92 23.64
CA ASP A 40 21.43 15.22 24.28
C ASP A 40 20.15 16.04 24.03
N LYS A 41 19.64 15.98 22.80
CA LYS A 41 18.31 16.45 22.39
C LYS A 41 17.38 15.28 22.15
N VAL A 42 16.10 15.45 22.49
CA VAL A 42 15.05 14.44 22.32
C VAL A 42 14.23 14.78 21.07
N ALA A 43 14.11 13.83 20.15
CA ALA A 43 13.23 13.92 19.00
C ALA A 43 12.12 12.87 19.06
N VAL A 44 10.88 13.31 18.86
CA VAL A 44 9.73 12.44 18.59
C VAL A 44 9.55 12.36 17.09
N MET A 45 9.44 11.14 16.54
CA MET A 45 9.27 10.89 15.11
C MET A 45 7.81 10.55 14.85
N ASP A 46 7.11 11.46 14.18
CA ASP A 46 5.69 11.48 13.89
C ASP A 46 4.75 11.36 15.11
N SER A 47 3.49 11.58 14.89
CA SER A 47 2.44 11.37 15.88
C SER A 47 1.53 10.21 15.47
N VAL A 48 0.37 10.11 16.07
CA VAL A 48 -0.62 9.05 15.86
C VAL A 48 -2.00 9.65 15.57
N ASP A 49 -2.96 8.81 15.20
CA ASP A 49 -4.36 9.19 15.05
C ASP A 49 -4.90 9.88 16.31
N ALA A 50 -5.78 10.86 16.11
CA ALA A 50 -6.33 11.70 17.17
C ALA A 50 -7.06 10.92 18.28
N HIS A 51 -7.62 9.75 17.98
CA HIS A 51 -8.30 8.91 18.96
C HIS A 51 -7.34 8.34 20.02
N PHE A 52 -6.04 8.26 19.72
CA PHE A 52 -5.01 7.71 20.59
C PHE A 52 -4.08 8.76 21.21
N THR A 53 -4.43 10.04 21.10
CA THR A 53 -3.60 11.16 21.61
C THR A 53 -3.17 10.98 23.05
N ASP A 54 -4.11 10.68 23.95
CA ASP A 54 -3.83 10.58 25.40
C ASP A 54 -2.93 9.38 25.72
N GLU A 55 -3.16 8.25 25.05
CA GLU A 55 -2.31 7.06 25.18
C GLU A 55 -0.88 7.36 24.72
N TRP A 56 -0.73 7.96 23.55
CA TRP A 56 0.54 8.30 22.96
C TRP A 56 1.34 9.29 23.80
N ILE A 57 0.73 10.40 24.23
CA ILE A 57 1.37 11.39 25.11
C ILE A 57 1.79 10.76 26.44
N THR A 58 0.96 9.87 27.00
CA THR A 58 1.29 9.13 28.23
C THR A 58 2.52 8.25 28.04
N LYS A 59 2.62 7.53 26.91
CA LYS A 59 3.79 6.70 26.58
C LYS A 59 5.06 7.55 26.47
N ILE A 60 5.00 8.70 25.80
CA ILE A 60 6.13 9.63 25.68
C ILE A 60 6.56 10.12 27.07
N ALA A 61 5.63 10.60 27.88
CA ALA A 61 5.91 11.10 29.23
C ALA A 61 6.55 10.00 30.13
N ALA A 62 6.04 8.79 30.06
CA ALA A 62 6.58 7.65 30.82
C ALA A 62 8.00 7.28 30.36
N ALA A 63 8.29 7.36 29.07
CA ALA A 63 9.63 7.07 28.53
C ALA A 63 10.65 8.15 28.87
N LEU A 64 10.24 9.42 28.93
CA LEU A 64 11.13 10.55 29.15
C LEU A 64 11.38 10.89 30.62
N GLY A 65 10.47 10.50 31.52
CA GLY A 65 10.55 10.89 32.93
C GLY A 65 10.48 12.40 33.11
N GLU A 66 11.55 13.02 33.60
CA GLU A 66 11.62 14.48 33.82
C GLU A 66 12.04 15.27 32.56
N ARG A 67 12.49 14.60 31.48
CA ARG A 67 12.85 15.25 30.23
C ARG A 67 11.60 15.64 29.44
N THR A 68 11.78 16.60 28.53
CA THR A 68 10.76 17.00 27.57
C THR A 68 11.31 16.89 26.15
N PRO A 69 10.45 16.67 25.13
CA PRO A 69 10.90 16.64 23.74
C PRO A 69 11.43 18.00 23.30
N ASP A 70 12.60 18.01 22.66
CA ASP A 70 13.14 19.21 21.98
C ASP A 70 12.53 19.37 20.59
N TYR A 71 12.27 18.25 19.90
CA TYR A 71 11.74 18.23 18.55
C TYR A 71 10.57 17.25 18.37
N LEU A 72 9.61 17.65 17.52
CA LEU A 72 8.67 16.76 16.86
C LEU A 72 8.97 16.81 15.36
N VAL A 73 9.44 15.70 14.80
CA VAL A 73 9.66 15.56 13.36
C VAL A 73 8.39 14.99 12.75
N VAL A 74 7.74 15.75 11.87
CA VAL A 74 6.53 15.33 11.16
C VAL A 74 6.91 14.99 9.72
N GLN A 75 6.95 13.71 9.42
CA GLN A 75 7.34 13.18 8.11
C GLN A 75 6.15 13.12 7.16
N HIS A 76 4.94 12.89 7.72
CA HIS A 76 3.71 12.71 6.95
C HIS A 76 2.53 13.42 7.63
N MET A 77 1.62 13.97 6.81
CA MET A 77 0.51 14.80 7.28
C MET A 77 -0.85 14.12 7.17
N GLU A 78 -0.91 12.86 6.79
CA GLU A 78 -2.17 12.10 6.87
C GLU A 78 -2.67 12.06 8.30
N PRO A 79 -4.00 12.21 8.55
CA PRO A 79 -4.53 12.37 9.89
C PRO A 79 -4.22 11.26 10.88
N ASP A 80 -3.99 10.04 10.43
CA ASP A 80 -3.59 8.91 11.28
C ASP A 80 -2.14 9.03 11.83
N HIS A 81 -1.33 9.94 11.25
CA HIS A 81 0.01 10.30 11.73
C HIS A 81 0.12 11.75 12.19
N SER A 82 -0.81 12.61 11.80
CA SER A 82 -0.78 14.03 12.16
C SER A 82 -1.88 14.46 13.12
N GLY A 83 -2.87 13.61 13.36
CA GLY A 83 -4.04 13.96 14.17
C GLY A 83 -3.73 14.43 15.58
N SER A 84 -2.65 13.93 16.17
CA SER A 84 -2.22 14.28 17.52
C SER A 84 -1.21 15.44 17.60
N VAL A 85 -0.74 15.98 16.47
CA VAL A 85 0.29 17.06 16.44
C VAL A 85 -0.14 18.29 17.21
N ALA A 86 -1.39 18.76 17.06
CA ALA A 86 -1.86 19.95 17.74
C ALA A 86 -1.94 19.78 19.27
N ALA A 87 -2.40 18.62 19.74
CA ALA A 87 -2.46 18.30 21.17
C ALA A 87 -1.05 18.14 21.76
N PHE A 88 -0.15 17.48 21.05
CA PHE A 88 1.26 17.39 21.45
C PHE A 88 1.90 18.77 21.58
N ALA A 89 1.67 19.66 20.61
CA ALA A 89 2.18 21.01 20.63
C ALA A 89 1.66 21.86 21.80
N GLN A 90 0.48 21.52 22.32
CA GLN A 90 -0.08 22.12 23.56
C GLN A 90 0.54 21.53 24.82
N ALA A 91 0.71 20.20 24.85
CA ALA A 91 1.33 19.48 25.97
C ALA A 91 2.81 19.87 26.17
N TYR A 92 3.52 20.10 25.06
CA TYR A 92 4.95 20.44 25.06
C TYR A 92 5.20 21.77 24.33
N PRO A 93 4.86 22.93 24.96
CA PRO A 93 4.93 24.22 24.28
C PRO A 93 6.36 24.69 23.93
N GLY A 94 7.38 24.08 24.53
CA GLY A 94 8.81 24.33 24.23
C GLY A 94 9.35 23.53 23.04
N THR A 95 8.62 22.56 22.53
CA THR A 95 9.09 21.70 21.44
C THR A 95 9.08 22.43 20.09
N THR A 96 10.15 22.29 19.33
CA THR A 96 10.27 22.77 17.94
C THR A 96 9.70 21.72 16.99
N ILE A 97 8.83 22.14 16.05
CA ILE A 97 8.26 21.25 15.03
C ILE A 97 9.16 21.31 13.78
N VAL A 98 9.55 20.11 13.30
CA VAL A 98 10.43 19.94 12.15
C VAL A 98 9.68 19.22 11.05
N ALA A 99 9.55 19.84 9.87
CA ALA A 99 8.80 19.25 8.76
C ALA A 99 9.18 19.91 7.43
N SER A 100 8.68 19.39 6.32
CA SER A 100 8.78 20.03 5.01
C SER A 100 7.95 21.34 4.95
N ALA A 101 8.29 22.23 4.03
CA ALA A 101 7.50 23.46 3.82
C ALA A 101 6.04 23.17 3.48
N GLN A 102 5.80 22.11 2.71
CA GLN A 102 4.45 21.70 2.32
C GLN A 102 3.66 21.15 3.52
N ALA A 103 4.31 20.41 4.42
CA ALA A 103 3.68 19.93 5.65
C ALA A 103 3.20 21.09 6.54
N PHE A 104 3.98 22.18 6.68
CA PHE A 104 3.53 23.37 7.42
C PHE A 104 2.36 24.08 6.76
N ASN A 105 2.26 24.08 5.43
CA ASN A 105 1.06 24.59 4.75
C ASN A 105 -0.18 23.71 5.07
N MET A 106 0.00 22.39 5.17
CA MET A 106 -1.07 21.48 5.55
C MET A 106 -1.44 21.62 7.03
N MET A 107 -0.47 21.78 7.93
CA MET A 107 -0.73 22.09 9.34
C MET A 107 -1.57 23.36 9.50
N LYS A 108 -1.29 24.39 8.70
CA LYS A 108 -2.10 25.61 8.71
C LYS A 108 -3.55 25.36 8.29
N ALA A 109 -3.77 24.47 7.32
CA ALA A 109 -5.10 24.09 6.88
C ALA A 109 -5.85 23.23 7.92
N TYR A 110 -5.14 22.29 8.57
CA TYR A 110 -5.74 21.35 9.53
C TYR A 110 -5.91 21.96 10.93
N PHE A 111 -4.91 22.74 11.39
CA PHE A 111 -4.84 23.21 12.79
C PHE A 111 -4.97 24.73 12.92
N GLY A 112 -5.07 25.47 11.82
CA GLY A 112 -5.13 26.93 11.83
C GLY A 112 -3.80 27.62 12.13
N THR A 113 -2.71 26.87 12.31
CA THR A 113 -1.36 27.37 12.61
C THR A 113 -0.30 26.61 11.81
N ASP A 114 0.76 27.28 11.46
CA ASP A 114 1.96 26.69 10.87
C ASP A 114 3.17 26.75 11.84
N TYR A 115 2.90 27.00 13.11
CA TYR A 115 3.89 27.04 14.18
C TYR A 115 5.11 27.96 13.86
N ALA A 116 4.89 29.09 13.21
CA ALA A 116 5.96 29.99 12.69
C ALA A 116 6.96 30.44 13.75
N ASP A 117 6.56 30.48 15.03
CA ASP A 117 7.35 30.85 16.20
C ASP A 117 8.32 29.77 16.68
N ARG A 118 8.08 28.51 16.30
CA ARG A 118 8.84 27.33 16.77
C ARG A 118 8.92 26.21 15.75
N ARG A 119 9.18 26.53 14.49
CA ARG A 119 9.31 25.57 13.40
C ARG A 119 10.69 25.58 12.76
N VAL A 120 11.12 24.42 12.30
CA VAL A 120 12.27 24.25 11.41
C VAL A 120 11.78 23.63 10.11
N VAL A 121 11.94 24.35 9.02
CA VAL A 121 11.61 23.84 7.68
C VAL A 121 12.82 23.10 7.14
N VAL A 122 12.63 21.83 6.77
CA VAL A 122 13.69 20.98 6.21
C VAL A 122 13.40 20.59 4.76
N LYS A 123 14.47 20.28 4.02
CA LYS A 123 14.47 19.85 2.62
C LYS A 123 15.51 18.76 2.40
N GLU A 124 15.61 18.29 1.18
CA GLU A 124 16.61 17.29 0.76
C GLU A 124 18.02 17.65 1.21
N GLY A 125 18.65 16.74 1.95
CA GLY A 125 20.02 16.84 2.41
C GLY A 125 20.26 17.74 3.63
N ASP A 126 19.22 18.37 4.19
CA ASP A 126 19.34 19.08 5.46
C ASP A 126 19.59 18.08 6.60
N THR A 127 20.19 18.56 7.69
CA THR A 127 20.50 17.74 8.87
C THR A 127 20.04 18.41 10.16
N LEU A 128 19.79 17.61 11.18
CA LEU A 128 19.43 18.05 12.54
C LEU A 128 20.30 17.28 13.55
N PRO A 129 21.32 17.89 14.16
CA PRO A 129 22.12 17.25 15.19
C PRO A 129 21.35 17.18 16.52
N LEU A 130 21.39 16.01 17.16
CA LEU A 130 20.78 15.77 18.47
C LEU A 130 21.80 15.58 19.58
N GLY A 131 23.06 15.41 19.24
CA GLY A 131 24.19 15.09 20.12
C GLY A 131 25.11 14.11 19.41
N THR A 132 25.06 12.83 19.81
CA THR A 132 25.74 11.72 19.13
C THR A 132 25.03 11.39 17.80
N HIS A 133 23.70 11.48 17.77
CA HIS A 133 22.86 11.22 16.62
C HIS A 133 22.72 12.45 15.72
N THR A 134 22.68 12.24 14.41
CA THR A 134 22.37 13.27 13.43
C THR A 134 21.28 12.76 12.49
N LEU A 135 20.17 13.47 12.43
CA LEU A 135 19.09 13.18 11.51
C LEU A 135 19.36 13.81 10.15
N HIS A 136 19.31 13.02 9.10
CA HIS A 136 19.45 13.44 7.70
C HIS A 136 18.11 13.35 6.99
N PHE A 137 17.66 14.43 6.35
CA PHE A 137 16.33 14.47 5.72
C PHE A 137 16.42 14.13 4.22
N VAL A 138 15.56 13.20 3.81
CA VAL A 138 15.41 12.72 2.43
C VAL A 138 13.98 13.00 1.98
N THR A 139 13.79 13.80 0.94
CA THR A 139 12.44 14.06 0.43
C THR A 139 11.91 12.88 -0.36
N ALA A 140 10.64 12.51 -0.11
CA ALA A 140 9.93 11.40 -0.76
C ALA A 140 8.56 11.85 -1.31
N PRO A 141 8.49 12.92 -2.13
CA PRO A 141 7.22 13.47 -2.58
C PRO A 141 6.42 12.44 -3.36
N MET A 142 5.12 12.38 -3.09
CA MET A 142 4.17 11.41 -3.64
C MET A 142 4.45 9.94 -3.24
N VAL A 143 5.16 9.74 -2.13
CA VAL A 143 5.28 8.40 -1.53
C VAL A 143 4.71 8.47 -0.09
N HIS A 144 3.35 8.59 0.13
CA HIS A 144 2.43 8.70 -1.05
C HIS A 144 1.84 10.11 -1.23
N TRP A 145 2.07 11.07 -0.33
CA TRP A 145 1.62 12.48 -0.40
C TRP A 145 2.77 13.43 -0.76
N PRO A 146 2.46 14.67 -1.21
CA PRO A 146 3.47 15.58 -1.77
C PRO A 146 4.48 16.12 -0.74
N GLU A 147 4.12 16.16 0.54
CA GLU A 147 4.93 16.74 1.63
C GLU A 147 5.90 15.75 2.27
N VAL A 148 5.78 14.46 1.95
CA VAL A 148 6.49 13.38 2.64
C VAL A 148 7.99 13.56 2.61
N ILE A 149 8.58 13.42 3.79
CA ILE A 149 10.02 13.28 4.01
C ILE A 149 10.31 11.97 4.73
N MET A 150 11.47 11.41 4.53
CA MET A 150 12.05 10.33 5.33
C MET A 150 13.23 10.90 6.13
N THR A 151 13.53 10.26 7.24
CA THR A 151 14.64 10.71 8.11
C THR A 151 15.57 9.55 8.37
N TYR A 152 16.85 9.74 8.08
CA TYR A 152 17.90 8.76 8.34
C TYR A 152 18.73 9.20 9.54
N ASP A 153 18.84 8.36 10.54
CA ASP A 153 19.75 8.51 11.66
C ASP A 153 21.06 7.78 11.34
N ASP A 154 22.17 8.53 11.35
CA ASP A 154 23.47 8.01 10.94
C ASP A 154 24.21 7.23 12.05
N ALA A 155 23.87 7.45 13.30
CA ALA A 155 24.53 6.78 14.45
C ALA A 155 24.09 5.32 14.55
N ASP A 156 22.78 5.05 14.58
CA ASP A 156 22.22 3.70 14.68
C ASP A 156 21.80 3.12 13.31
N LYS A 157 22.02 3.88 12.21
CA LYS A 157 21.69 3.48 10.83
C LYS A 157 20.21 3.13 10.66
N VAL A 158 19.35 3.92 11.27
CA VAL A 158 17.89 3.75 11.24
C VAL A 158 17.26 4.67 10.21
N LEU A 159 16.46 4.12 9.33
CA LEU A 159 15.60 4.88 8.43
C LEU A 159 14.18 4.94 8.98
N PHE A 160 13.72 6.13 9.36
CA PHE A 160 12.30 6.43 9.57
C PHE A 160 11.71 6.76 8.21
N SER A 161 10.90 5.85 7.68
CA SER A 161 10.56 5.81 6.26
C SER A 161 9.20 6.40 5.90
N ALA A 162 8.56 7.12 6.83
CA ALA A 162 7.14 7.44 6.70
C ALA A 162 6.34 6.15 6.41
N ASP A 163 5.37 6.17 5.51
CA ASP A 163 4.54 5.02 5.16
C ASP A 163 5.24 3.95 4.33
N ALA A 164 6.39 4.29 3.74
CA ALA A 164 7.10 3.32 2.93
C ALA A 164 7.52 2.11 3.78
N PHE A 165 7.38 0.91 3.20
CA PHE A 165 7.64 -0.39 3.82
C PHE A 165 6.62 -0.82 4.89
N GLY A 166 5.54 -0.04 5.05
CA GLY A 166 4.42 -0.36 5.93
C GLY A 166 3.55 -1.51 5.42
N LYS A 167 2.64 -1.96 6.26
CA LYS A 167 1.61 -2.96 5.98
C LYS A 167 0.34 -2.68 6.78
N PHE A 168 -0.79 -3.22 6.36
CA PHE A 168 -1.98 -3.30 7.19
C PHE A 168 -1.76 -4.23 8.39
N GLY A 169 -2.54 -4.03 9.45
CA GLY A 169 -2.55 -4.84 10.66
C GLY A 169 -1.82 -4.23 11.85
N ALA A 170 -2.37 -4.48 13.05
CA ALA A 170 -1.79 -4.08 14.33
C ALA A 170 -0.54 -4.92 14.66
N LEU A 171 0.39 -4.36 15.45
CA LEU A 171 1.67 -5.03 15.76
C LEU A 171 1.55 -6.20 16.74
N ASP A 172 0.47 -6.28 17.49
CA ASP A 172 0.18 -7.36 18.44
C ASP A 172 -0.59 -8.53 17.80
N VAL A 173 -0.82 -8.49 16.48
CA VAL A 173 -1.35 -9.60 15.69
C VAL A 173 -0.23 -10.19 14.84
N GLU A 174 0.06 -11.47 15.03
CA GLU A 174 1.07 -12.17 14.23
C GLU A 174 0.52 -12.53 12.85
N GLU A 175 1.09 -11.94 11.81
CA GLU A 175 0.77 -12.24 10.42
C GLU A 175 1.96 -11.96 9.49
N PRO A 176 2.05 -12.68 8.33
CA PRO A 176 3.13 -12.44 7.37
C PRO A 176 3.13 -11.01 6.83
N TRP A 177 4.34 -10.42 6.69
CA TRP A 177 4.49 -9.06 6.16
C TRP A 177 4.04 -8.94 4.70
N LEU A 178 4.45 -9.87 3.84
CA LEU A 178 4.36 -9.73 2.37
C LEU A 178 2.92 -9.57 1.81
N PRO A 179 1.91 -10.36 2.22
CA PRO A 179 0.55 -10.20 1.70
C PRO A 179 -0.06 -8.85 2.04
N GLU A 180 0.01 -8.43 3.29
CA GLU A 180 -0.57 -7.18 3.76
C GLU A 180 0.22 -5.95 3.30
N ALA A 181 1.55 -6.05 3.19
CA ALA A 181 2.38 -5.00 2.61
C ALA A 181 2.11 -4.84 1.10
N ARG A 182 1.85 -5.93 0.36
CA ARG A 182 1.45 -5.86 -1.05
C ARG A 182 0.10 -5.15 -1.18
N ARG A 183 -0.90 -5.55 -0.37
CA ARG A 183 -2.24 -4.97 -0.37
C ARG A 183 -2.18 -3.48 -0.03
N TYR A 184 -1.38 -3.11 0.99
CA TYR A 184 -1.09 -1.74 1.38
C TYR A 184 -0.42 -0.96 0.23
N PHE A 185 0.70 -1.46 -0.30
CA PHE A 185 1.44 -0.79 -1.37
C PHE A 185 0.58 -0.56 -2.62
N ILE A 186 -0.07 -1.61 -3.12
CA ILE A 186 -0.87 -1.52 -4.35
C ILE A 186 -2.07 -0.61 -4.15
N GLY A 187 -2.74 -0.70 -2.99
CA GLY A 187 -3.88 0.13 -2.64
C GLY A 187 -3.55 1.62 -2.61
N ILE A 188 -2.52 1.97 -1.86
CA ILE A 188 -2.21 3.35 -1.44
C ILE A 188 -1.10 3.98 -2.29
N VAL A 189 0.00 3.26 -2.52
CA VAL A 189 1.20 3.77 -3.19
C VAL A 189 1.26 3.41 -4.68
N GLY A 190 0.51 2.41 -5.14
CA GLY A 190 0.64 1.77 -6.45
C GLY A 190 0.63 2.71 -7.66
N LYS A 191 -0.07 3.84 -7.58
CA LYS A 191 -0.07 4.88 -8.63
C LYS A 191 1.31 5.51 -8.85
N TYR A 192 2.13 5.58 -7.81
CA TYR A 192 3.35 6.41 -7.74
C TYR A 192 4.64 5.61 -7.90
N GLY A 193 4.62 4.51 -8.65
CA GLY A 193 5.77 3.63 -8.83
C GLY A 193 7.05 4.35 -9.28
N VAL A 194 6.96 5.36 -10.15
CA VAL A 194 8.13 6.16 -10.60
C VAL A 194 8.77 6.91 -9.44
N GLN A 195 7.96 7.48 -8.54
CA GLN A 195 8.42 8.21 -7.37
C GLN A 195 9.07 7.25 -6.37
N VAL A 196 8.47 6.08 -6.15
CA VAL A 196 9.06 5.02 -5.31
C VAL A 196 10.41 4.57 -5.85
N GLN A 197 10.54 4.34 -7.16
CA GLN A 197 11.83 4.00 -7.79
C GLN A 197 12.91 5.08 -7.56
N ALA A 198 12.52 6.35 -7.54
CA ALA A 198 13.45 7.46 -7.23
C ALA A 198 13.87 7.42 -5.75
N VAL A 199 12.94 7.14 -4.84
CA VAL A 199 13.24 7.02 -3.39
C VAL A 199 14.12 5.81 -3.11
N LEU A 200 13.85 4.65 -3.73
CA LEU A 200 14.69 3.45 -3.59
C LEU A 200 16.16 3.71 -4.00
N LYS A 201 16.37 4.50 -5.06
CA LYS A 201 17.73 4.90 -5.48
C LYS A 201 18.42 5.78 -4.44
N LYS A 202 17.70 6.68 -3.76
CA LYS A 202 18.25 7.49 -2.66
C LYS A 202 18.59 6.61 -1.45
N ALA A 203 17.66 5.73 -1.06
CA ALA A 203 17.86 4.80 0.06
C ALA A 203 19.04 3.85 -0.17
N ALA A 204 19.29 3.41 -1.40
CA ALA A 204 20.44 2.56 -1.74
C ALA A 204 21.81 3.22 -1.50
N ALA A 205 21.87 4.54 -1.33
CA ALA A 205 23.10 5.27 -0.99
C ALA A 205 23.35 5.35 0.52
N LEU A 206 22.39 4.91 1.35
CA LEU A 206 22.45 4.92 2.81
C LEU A 206 22.82 3.52 3.34
N ASP A 207 23.57 3.47 4.43
CA ASP A 207 23.89 2.21 5.13
C ASP A 207 22.80 1.92 6.16
N ILE A 208 21.67 1.36 5.70
CA ILE A 208 20.49 1.11 6.53
C ILE A 208 20.60 -0.27 7.18
N GLU A 209 20.48 -0.31 8.51
CA GLU A 209 20.42 -1.53 9.31
C GLU A 209 18.99 -1.82 9.80
N THR A 210 18.19 -0.77 9.99
CA THR A 210 16.82 -0.87 10.51
C THR A 210 15.90 0.12 9.79
N VAL A 211 14.68 -0.30 9.49
CA VAL A 211 13.62 0.57 8.95
C VAL A 211 12.47 0.64 9.96
N CYS A 212 12.11 1.86 10.31
CA CYS A 212 11.01 2.24 11.19
C CYS A 212 9.93 2.95 10.36
N SER A 213 8.95 2.19 9.86
CA SER A 213 7.82 2.74 9.10
C SER A 213 6.70 3.23 10.03
N LEU A 214 5.76 4.00 9.49
CA LEU A 214 4.60 4.50 10.22
C LEU A 214 3.51 3.44 10.41
N HIS A 215 3.55 2.35 9.64
CA HIS A 215 2.69 1.17 9.79
C HIS A 215 3.50 -0.12 9.77
N GLY A 216 3.01 -1.14 10.48
CA GLY A 216 3.63 -2.47 10.48
C GLY A 216 4.90 -2.56 11.32
N PRO A 217 5.63 -3.67 11.24
CA PRO A 217 6.74 -3.98 12.12
C PRO A 217 8.00 -3.18 11.79
N VAL A 218 8.88 -3.04 12.77
CA VAL A 218 10.27 -2.63 12.54
C VAL A 218 10.95 -3.73 11.72
N LEU A 219 11.64 -3.33 10.66
CA LEU A 219 12.32 -4.24 9.74
C LEU A 219 13.83 -4.14 9.97
N HIS A 220 14.45 -5.29 10.21
CA HIS A 220 15.89 -5.38 10.45
C HIS A 220 16.63 -5.84 9.20
N LYS A 221 17.96 -5.66 9.19
CA LYS A 221 18.86 -5.87 8.06
C LYS A 221 18.61 -7.17 7.30
N GLU A 222 18.34 -8.26 8.03
CA GLU A 222 18.12 -9.59 7.47
C GLU A 222 16.88 -9.66 6.56
N GLN A 223 15.90 -8.77 6.80
CA GLN A 223 14.64 -8.71 6.06
C GLN A 223 14.71 -7.72 4.88
N LEU A 224 15.62 -6.74 4.93
CA LEU A 224 15.63 -5.61 3.99
C LEU A 224 15.86 -6.06 2.54
N GLY A 225 16.59 -7.15 2.31
CA GLY A 225 16.81 -7.69 0.97
C GLY A 225 15.49 -8.05 0.27
N ASP A 226 14.64 -8.81 0.94
CA ASP A 226 13.34 -9.25 0.41
C ASP A 226 12.34 -8.09 0.30
N VAL A 227 12.34 -7.21 1.30
CA VAL A 227 11.47 -6.02 1.34
C VAL A 227 11.78 -5.06 0.19
N LEU A 228 13.06 -4.76 -0.05
CA LEU A 228 13.48 -3.89 -1.15
C LEU A 228 13.21 -4.53 -2.51
N ALA A 229 13.40 -5.86 -2.65
CA ALA A 229 13.08 -6.58 -3.88
C ALA A 229 11.58 -6.54 -4.18
N ALA A 230 10.72 -6.67 -3.16
CA ALA A 230 9.27 -6.54 -3.31
C ALA A 230 8.90 -5.13 -3.77
N TYR A 231 9.38 -4.10 -3.10
CA TYR A 231 9.12 -2.69 -3.47
C TYR A 231 9.63 -2.34 -4.87
N ASP A 232 10.81 -2.83 -5.27
CA ASP A 232 11.34 -2.64 -6.63
C ASP A 232 10.45 -3.35 -7.66
N THR A 233 9.96 -4.54 -7.36
CA THR A 233 9.05 -5.29 -8.23
C THR A 233 7.72 -4.55 -8.41
N TRP A 234 7.09 -4.14 -7.32
CA TRP A 234 5.78 -3.48 -7.34
C TRP A 234 5.84 -2.12 -8.01
N SER A 235 6.82 -1.30 -7.65
CA SER A 235 6.98 0.06 -8.19
C SER A 235 7.43 0.11 -9.64
N ALA A 236 8.08 -0.96 -10.14
CA ALA A 236 8.37 -1.14 -11.55
C ALA A 236 7.22 -1.82 -12.32
N TYR A 237 6.10 -2.12 -11.66
CA TYR A 237 4.93 -2.80 -12.23
C TYR A 237 5.26 -4.18 -12.83
N ARG A 238 6.27 -4.87 -12.30
CA ARG A 238 6.58 -6.25 -12.68
C ARG A 238 5.66 -7.22 -11.92
N PRO A 239 5.28 -8.36 -12.52
CA PRO A 239 4.62 -9.42 -11.76
C PRO A 239 5.59 -10.05 -10.75
N GLU A 240 5.05 -10.47 -9.60
CA GLU A 240 5.79 -11.26 -8.61
C GLU A 240 5.77 -12.75 -8.95
N THR A 241 4.68 -13.21 -9.57
CA THR A 241 4.37 -14.62 -9.76
C THR A 241 3.98 -14.89 -11.20
N GLU A 242 4.65 -15.85 -11.82
CA GLU A 242 4.17 -16.43 -13.08
C GLU A 242 2.94 -17.30 -12.79
N GLY A 243 1.79 -16.79 -13.17
CA GLY A 243 0.51 -17.44 -12.88
C GLY A 243 -0.67 -16.62 -13.36
N VAL A 244 -1.87 -17.03 -12.96
CA VAL A 244 -3.12 -16.46 -13.47
C VAL A 244 -4.06 -16.09 -12.32
N LEU A 245 -4.51 -14.84 -12.31
CA LEU A 245 -5.72 -14.46 -11.57
C LEU A 245 -6.93 -14.59 -12.50
N VAL A 246 -7.95 -15.32 -12.09
CA VAL A 246 -9.27 -15.38 -12.73
C VAL A 246 -10.24 -14.57 -11.86
N ALA A 247 -10.39 -13.26 -12.19
CA ALA A 247 -11.32 -12.37 -11.53
C ALA A 247 -12.68 -12.43 -12.23
N TYR A 248 -13.73 -12.78 -11.48
CA TYR A 248 -15.05 -12.94 -12.09
C TYR A 248 -16.17 -12.29 -11.29
N SER A 249 -17.24 -11.98 -12.01
CA SER A 249 -18.55 -11.68 -11.42
C SER A 249 -19.63 -12.46 -12.14
N SER A 250 -20.63 -12.93 -11.42
CA SER A 250 -21.68 -13.80 -11.96
C SER A 250 -23.01 -13.49 -11.31
N ILE A 251 -24.09 -13.52 -12.12
CA ILE A 251 -25.45 -13.27 -11.61
C ILE A 251 -26.14 -14.60 -11.22
N TYR A 252 -26.20 -15.56 -12.14
CA TYR A 252 -26.91 -16.82 -11.98
C TYR A 252 -26.00 -18.06 -11.97
N GLY A 253 -24.69 -17.87 -11.79
CA GLY A 253 -23.72 -18.95 -11.66
C GLY A 253 -23.02 -19.38 -12.95
N HIS A 254 -23.57 -19.16 -14.14
CA HIS A 254 -22.99 -19.69 -15.40
C HIS A 254 -21.64 -19.04 -15.75
N THR A 255 -21.45 -17.76 -15.45
CA THR A 255 -20.12 -17.12 -15.64
C THR A 255 -19.12 -17.61 -14.60
N ALA A 256 -19.56 -17.81 -13.35
CA ALA A 256 -18.74 -18.41 -12.31
C ALA A 256 -18.32 -19.83 -12.66
N GLU A 257 -19.23 -20.65 -13.23
CA GLU A 257 -18.92 -22.00 -13.72
C GLU A 257 -17.80 -21.96 -14.77
N ALA A 258 -17.91 -21.08 -15.78
CA ALA A 258 -16.88 -20.94 -16.80
C ALA A 258 -15.53 -20.50 -16.25
N ALA A 259 -15.52 -19.51 -15.33
CA ALA A 259 -14.32 -19.01 -14.67
C ALA A 259 -13.63 -20.11 -13.84
N ASN A 260 -14.40 -20.85 -13.05
CA ASN A 260 -13.86 -21.91 -12.20
C ASN A 260 -13.35 -23.11 -13.03
N ARG A 261 -14.04 -23.50 -14.10
CA ARG A 261 -13.53 -24.54 -15.03
C ARG A 261 -12.21 -24.14 -15.68
N LEU A 262 -12.06 -22.87 -16.09
CA LEU A 262 -10.76 -22.38 -16.58
C LEU A 262 -9.69 -22.48 -15.49
N ALA A 263 -9.99 -22.03 -14.27
CA ALA A 263 -9.04 -22.07 -13.17
C ALA A 263 -8.61 -23.51 -12.83
N GLU A 264 -9.52 -24.46 -12.86
CA GLU A 264 -9.23 -25.91 -12.68
C GLU A 264 -8.34 -26.43 -13.80
N ALA A 265 -8.68 -26.15 -15.06
CA ALA A 265 -7.88 -26.58 -16.21
C ALA A 265 -6.44 -26.01 -16.20
N LEU A 266 -6.27 -24.77 -15.72
CA LEU A 266 -4.94 -24.16 -15.55
C LEU A 266 -4.15 -24.84 -14.42
N ARG A 267 -4.79 -25.13 -13.28
CA ARG A 267 -4.14 -25.85 -12.17
C ARG A 267 -3.73 -27.28 -12.58
N GLU A 268 -4.56 -27.99 -13.35
CA GLU A 268 -4.22 -29.30 -13.92
C GLU A 268 -2.99 -29.26 -14.82
N LYS A 269 -2.74 -28.10 -15.46
CA LYS A 269 -1.54 -27.84 -16.26
C LYS A 269 -0.34 -27.35 -15.45
N GLY A 270 -0.47 -27.29 -14.11
CA GLY A 270 0.59 -26.85 -13.21
C GLY A 270 0.76 -25.33 -13.12
N VAL A 271 -0.19 -24.54 -13.60
CA VAL A 271 -0.16 -23.08 -13.51
C VAL A 271 -0.69 -22.62 -12.16
N GLU A 272 0.07 -21.81 -11.41
CA GLU A 272 -0.44 -21.18 -10.19
C GLU A 272 -1.64 -20.31 -10.54
N THR A 273 -2.80 -20.63 -9.99
CA THR A 273 -4.05 -19.97 -10.37
C THR A 273 -4.94 -19.68 -9.17
N VAL A 274 -5.35 -18.42 -9.05
CA VAL A 274 -6.34 -17.96 -8.07
C VAL A 274 -7.61 -17.56 -8.80
N ALA A 275 -8.78 -17.94 -8.29
CA ALA A 275 -10.08 -17.52 -8.79
C ALA A 275 -10.81 -16.71 -7.71
N MET A 276 -11.30 -15.52 -8.05
CA MET A 276 -11.93 -14.60 -7.09
C MET A 276 -13.27 -14.10 -7.62
N ASP A 277 -14.32 -14.26 -6.80
CA ASP A 277 -15.64 -13.68 -7.04
C ASP A 277 -15.66 -12.23 -6.54
N LEU A 278 -15.59 -11.27 -7.45
CA LEU A 278 -15.53 -9.84 -7.15
C LEU A 278 -16.75 -9.30 -6.38
N ALA A 279 -17.86 -10.04 -6.38
CA ALA A 279 -19.03 -9.67 -5.61
C ALA A 279 -18.98 -10.15 -4.14
N ARG A 280 -17.96 -10.94 -3.75
CA ARG A 280 -17.86 -11.61 -2.45
C ARG A 280 -16.50 -11.54 -1.79
N CYS A 281 -15.45 -11.22 -2.55
CA CYS A 281 -14.11 -11.04 -1.98
C CYS A 281 -13.88 -9.60 -1.56
N ASP A 282 -12.84 -9.37 -0.77
CA ASP A 282 -12.28 -8.03 -0.61
C ASP A 282 -11.74 -7.52 -1.95
N MET A 283 -12.23 -6.35 -2.37
CA MET A 283 -11.85 -5.73 -3.64
C MET A 283 -10.36 -5.34 -3.65
N ALA A 284 -9.83 -4.87 -2.52
CA ALA A 284 -8.42 -4.50 -2.41
C ALA A 284 -7.51 -5.72 -2.56
N GLU A 285 -7.90 -6.86 -1.99
CA GLU A 285 -7.19 -8.12 -2.18
C GLU A 285 -7.23 -8.57 -3.65
N ALA A 286 -8.38 -8.48 -4.31
CA ALA A 286 -8.48 -8.83 -5.73
C ALA A 286 -7.55 -7.94 -6.60
N VAL A 287 -7.49 -6.64 -6.30
CA VAL A 287 -6.59 -5.70 -6.97
C VAL A 287 -5.12 -6.06 -6.71
N ALA A 288 -4.75 -6.33 -5.47
CA ALA A 288 -3.39 -6.74 -5.11
C ALA A 288 -2.98 -8.03 -5.84
N GLN A 289 -3.87 -9.02 -5.92
CA GLN A 289 -3.63 -10.26 -6.67
C GLN A 289 -3.48 -10.01 -8.18
N ALA A 290 -4.22 -9.05 -8.77
CA ALA A 290 -4.04 -8.70 -10.18
C ALA A 290 -2.64 -8.12 -10.47
N PHE A 291 -2.08 -7.35 -9.55
CA PHE A 291 -0.70 -6.86 -9.66
C PHE A 291 0.34 -7.95 -9.36
N ARG A 292 0.01 -8.92 -8.52
CA ARG A 292 0.89 -10.05 -8.20
C ARG A 292 1.14 -10.96 -9.40
N PHE A 293 0.10 -11.36 -10.11
CA PHE A 293 0.18 -12.34 -11.19
C PHE A 293 0.56 -11.73 -12.54
N SER A 294 1.27 -12.53 -13.37
CA SER A 294 1.66 -12.14 -14.74
C SER A 294 0.49 -12.12 -15.72
N LYS A 295 -0.60 -12.86 -15.42
CA LYS A 295 -1.76 -13.01 -16.30
C LYS A 295 -3.06 -12.77 -15.53
N LEU A 296 -4.03 -12.10 -16.19
CA LEU A 296 -5.33 -11.75 -15.64
C LEU A 296 -6.43 -12.20 -16.60
N VAL A 297 -7.36 -12.98 -16.10
CA VAL A 297 -8.61 -13.30 -16.81
C VAL A 297 -9.76 -12.50 -16.18
N LEU A 298 -10.47 -11.75 -16.99
CA LEU A 298 -11.65 -10.99 -16.61
C LEU A 298 -12.90 -11.71 -17.13
N ALA A 299 -13.74 -12.19 -16.21
CA ALA A 299 -14.92 -12.98 -16.55
C ALA A 299 -16.20 -12.31 -16.01
N THR A 300 -17.09 -11.84 -16.90
CA THR A 300 -18.31 -11.13 -16.48
C THR A 300 -19.45 -11.27 -17.50
N PRO A 301 -20.72 -11.24 -17.04
CA PRO A 301 -21.83 -11.12 -17.96
C PRO A 301 -21.96 -9.71 -18.54
N THR A 302 -22.54 -9.62 -19.75
CA THR A 302 -23.05 -8.36 -20.29
C THR A 302 -24.26 -7.93 -19.46
N TYR A 303 -24.24 -6.72 -18.94
CA TYR A 303 -25.31 -6.17 -18.10
C TYR A 303 -25.60 -4.72 -18.51
N ASN A 304 -26.86 -4.42 -18.84
CA ASN A 304 -27.30 -3.09 -19.31
C ASN A 304 -26.45 -2.53 -20.47
N ALA A 305 -26.09 -3.38 -21.44
CA ALA A 305 -25.17 -3.05 -22.54
C ALA A 305 -23.76 -2.59 -22.08
N ASP A 306 -23.36 -2.97 -20.88
CA ASP A 306 -22.08 -2.67 -20.24
C ASP A 306 -21.59 -3.97 -19.51
N VAL A 307 -20.61 -3.88 -18.64
CA VAL A 307 -20.16 -4.95 -17.75
C VAL A 307 -20.88 -4.89 -16.40
N PHE A 308 -20.89 -5.99 -15.67
CA PHE A 308 -21.49 -6.03 -14.33
C PHE A 308 -20.74 -5.11 -13.36
N PRO A 309 -21.43 -4.41 -12.42
CA PRO A 309 -20.83 -3.32 -11.62
C PRO A 309 -19.52 -3.67 -10.91
N PHE A 310 -19.42 -4.82 -10.24
CA PHE A 310 -18.21 -5.24 -9.54
C PHE A 310 -17.00 -5.39 -10.47
N MET A 311 -17.19 -5.87 -11.70
CA MET A 311 -16.12 -5.93 -12.70
C MET A 311 -15.71 -4.54 -13.17
N LYS A 312 -16.69 -3.62 -13.29
CA LYS A 312 -16.41 -2.23 -13.68
C LYS A 312 -15.56 -1.52 -12.62
N GLU A 313 -15.92 -1.68 -11.37
CA GLU A 313 -15.19 -1.15 -10.22
C GLU A 313 -13.77 -1.72 -10.15
N PHE A 314 -13.64 -3.04 -10.27
CA PHE A 314 -12.34 -3.71 -10.29
C PHE A 314 -11.40 -3.15 -11.38
N ILE A 315 -11.88 -3.05 -12.62
CA ILE A 315 -11.07 -2.49 -13.72
C ILE A 315 -10.72 -1.02 -13.46
N HIS A 316 -11.64 -0.25 -12.86
CA HIS A 316 -11.36 1.14 -12.47
C HIS A 316 -10.21 1.21 -11.47
N HIS A 317 -10.23 0.42 -10.41
CA HIS A 317 -9.14 0.33 -9.43
C HIS A 317 -7.80 -0.07 -10.08
N LEU A 318 -7.81 -0.98 -11.05
CA LEU A 318 -6.59 -1.34 -11.78
C LEU A 318 -6.02 -0.15 -12.57
N THR A 319 -6.86 0.54 -13.32
CA THR A 319 -6.43 1.64 -14.20
C THR A 319 -5.96 2.87 -13.43
N GLU A 320 -6.58 3.18 -12.30
CA GLU A 320 -6.15 4.26 -11.41
C GLU A 320 -4.75 4.04 -10.84
N ARG A 321 -4.34 2.78 -10.67
CA ARG A 321 -3.05 2.36 -10.13
C ARG A 321 -2.01 2.02 -11.20
N ASN A 322 -2.23 2.48 -12.45
CA ASN A 322 -1.32 2.26 -13.58
C ASN A 322 -1.07 0.77 -13.91
N TYR A 323 -2.10 -0.07 -13.84
CA TYR A 323 -2.00 -1.49 -14.21
C TYR A 323 -1.39 -1.67 -15.60
N GLN A 324 -0.31 -2.44 -15.69
CA GLN A 324 0.47 -2.57 -16.91
C GLN A 324 1.36 -3.82 -16.90
N ASN A 325 2.03 -4.12 -18.04
CA ASN A 325 2.99 -5.21 -18.20
C ASN A 325 2.38 -6.59 -17.90
N ARG A 326 1.16 -6.84 -18.35
CA ARG A 326 0.42 -8.09 -18.07
C ARG A 326 -0.20 -8.67 -19.33
N THR A 327 -0.46 -9.99 -19.31
CA THR A 327 -1.34 -10.63 -20.29
C THR A 327 -2.76 -10.64 -19.75
N VAL A 328 -3.73 -10.22 -20.57
CA VAL A 328 -5.15 -10.13 -20.19
C VAL A 328 -5.97 -11.00 -21.13
N ALA A 329 -6.91 -11.78 -20.56
CA ALA A 329 -7.85 -12.60 -21.29
C ALA A 329 -9.30 -12.33 -20.86
N PHE A 330 -10.26 -12.68 -21.70
CA PHE A 330 -11.66 -12.38 -21.45
C PHE A 330 -12.54 -13.62 -21.52
N ILE A 331 -13.47 -13.72 -20.56
CA ILE A 331 -14.65 -14.58 -20.61
C ILE A 331 -15.86 -13.68 -20.53
N GLU A 332 -16.68 -13.66 -21.56
CA GLU A 332 -17.93 -12.92 -21.58
C GLU A 332 -19.14 -13.85 -21.57
N ASN A 333 -20.25 -13.40 -20.98
CA ASN A 333 -21.52 -14.11 -21.05
C ASN A 333 -22.66 -13.16 -21.48
N GLY A 334 -23.49 -13.63 -22.40
CA GLY A 334 -24.67 -12.91 -22.84
C GLY A 334 -25.50 -13.72 -23.81
N SER A 335 -26.76 -14.00 -23.45
CA SER A 335 -27.63 -14.90 -24.24
C SER A 335 -27.98 -14.35 -25.62
N TRP A 336 -28.14 -13.02 -25.79
CA TRP A 336 -28.56 -12.44 -27.07
C TRP A 336 -27.55 -11.46 -27.67
N ALA A 337 -26.77 -10.71 -26.86
CA ALA A 337 -25.81 -9.72 -27.33
C ALA A 337 -24.59 -9.65 -26.38
N PRO A 338 -23.72 -10.70 -26.39
CA PRO A 338 -22.50 -10.65 -25.59
C PRO A 338 -21.60 -9.53 -26.10
N MET A 339 -21.19 -8.63 -25.19
CA MET A 339 -20.32 -7.50 -25.50
C MET A 339 -19.36 -7.14 -24.36
N ALA A 340 -19.40 -7.88 -23.27
CA ALA A 340 -18.61 -7.57 -22.08
C ALA A 340 -17.10 -7.57 -22.38
N ALA A 341 -16.60 -8.50 -23.20
CA ALA A 341 -15.19 -8.54 -23.58
C ALA A 341 -14.74 -7.25 -24.29
N LYS A 342 -15.55 -6.74 -25.22
CA LYS A 342 -15.25 -5.48 -25.91
C LYS A 342 -15.26 -4.28 -24.96
N VAL A 343 -16.18 -4.26 -24.00
CA VAL A 343 -16.28 -3.17 -23.02
C VAL A 343 -15.06 -3.21 -22.09
N MET A 344 -14.70 -4.38 -21.54
CA MET A 344 -13.53 -4.54 -20.69
C MET A 344 -12.23 -4.15 -21.41
N ALA A 345 -12.05 -4.58 -22.65
CA ALA A 345 -10.89 -4.19 -23.44
C ALA A 345 -10.81 -2.66 -23.64
N LYS A 346 -11.95 -2.00 -23.89
CA LYS A 346 -12.00 -0.54 -23.99
C LYS A 346 -11.67 0.16 -22.67
N MET A 347 -12.11 -0.37 -21.53
CA MET A 347 -11.78 0.20 -20.22
C MET A 347 -10.28 0.13 -19.91
N LEU A 348 -9.57 -0.85 -20.45
CA LEU A 348 -8.12 -1.04 -20.29
C LEU A 348 -7.27 -0.33 -21.37
N GLU A 349 -7.88 0.38 -22.32
CA GLU A 349 -7.18 0.95 -23.49
C GLU A 349 -6.06 1.93 -23.11
N GLY A 350 -6.14 2.59 -21.93
CA GLY A 350 -5.09 3.47 -21.40
C GLY A 350 -3.93 2.77 -20.70
N SER A 351 -4.04 1.49 -20.43
CA SER A 351 -3.02 0.70 -19.72
C SER A 351 -1.85 0.36 -20.65
N LYS A 352 -0.61 0.48 -20.13
CA LYS A 352 0.60 0.30 -20.94
C LYS A 352 1.00 -1.17 -21.01
N ASN A 353 1.56 -1.58 -22.16
CA ASN A 353 2.20 -2.89 -22.34
C ASN A 353 1.29 -4.06 -21.94
N LEU A 354 -0.01 -3.97 -22.20
CA LEU A 354 -0.89 -5.12 -22.08
C LEU A 354 -0.83 -5.97 -23.35
N THR A 355 -0.70 -7.28 -23.17
CA THR A 355 -0.87 -8.28 -24.22
C THR A 355 -2.24 -8.92 -24.01
N TYR A 356 -3.02 -9.05 -25.08
CA TYR A 356 -4.33 -9.72 -25.00
C TYR A 356 -4.22 -11.13 -25.56
N ALA A 357 -4.81 -12.10 -24.84
CA ALA A 357 -4.93 -13.45 -25.34
C ALA A 357 -5.72 -13.47 -26.66
N ALA A 358 -5.31 -14.33 -27.58
CA ALA A 358 -5.98 -14.46 -28.87
C ALA A 358 -7.38 -15.10 -28.71
N THR A 359 -7.55 -15.95 -27.69
CA THR A 359 -8.80 -16.63 -27.41
C THR A 359 -9.66 -15.82 -26.44
N THR A 360 -10.87 -15.42 -26.89
CA THR A 360 -11.94 -14.92 -26.02
C THR A 360 -12.99 -16.02 -25.85
N VAL A 361 -13.39 -16.31 -24.62
CA VAL A 361 -14.46 -17.27 -24.35
C VAL A 361 -15.82 -16.54 -24.33
N THR A 362 -16.71 -16.93 -25.25
CA THR A 362 -18.07 -16.40 -25.31
C THR A 362 -19.09 -17.44 -24.84
N VAL A 363 -19.66 -17.23 -23.67
CA VAL A 363 -20.74 -18.06 -23.13
C VAL A 363 -22.09 -17.43 -23.53
N ARG A 364 -23.00 -18.23 -24.07
CA ARG A 364 -24.33 -17.78 -24.45
C ARG A 364 -25.39 -18.35 -23.50
N GLY A 365 -25.44 -17.77 -22.30
CA GLY A 365 -26.26 -18.24 -21.19
C GLY A 365 -25.53 -19.29 -20.36
N ALA A 366 -25.50 -20.54 -20.78
CA ALA A 366 -24.77 -21.64 -20.15
C ALA A 366 -23.63 -22.15 -21.02
N LEU A 367 -22.70 -22.90 -20.43
CA LEU A 367 -21.65 -23.59 -21.16
C LEU A 367 -22.22 -24.59 -22.16
N ASN A 368 -21.57 -24.69 -23.30
CA ASN A 368 -21.88 -25.62 -24.37
C ASN A 368 -20.58 -26.07 -25.07
N ALA A 369 -20.67 -27.01 -25.99
CA ALA A 369 -19.49 -27.57 -26.66
C ALA A 369 -18.56 -26.52 -27.28
N ALA A 370 -19.09 -25.40 -27.81
CA ALA A 370 -18.30 -24.35 -28.41
C ALA A 370 -17.52 -23.55 -27.36
N SER A 371 -18.19 -23.13 -26.27
CA SER A 371 -17.54 -22.39 -25.18
C SER A 371 -16.59 -23.30 -24.37
N GLU A 372 -16.85 -24.57 -24.24
CA GLU A 372 -15.91 -25.55 -23.64
C GLU A 372 -14.65 -25.71 -24.49
N ALA A 373 -14.76 -25.76 -25.80
CA ALA A 373 -13.60 -25.77 -26.69
C ALA A 373 -12.77 -24.48 -26.58
N GLN A 374 -13.44 -23.31 -26.45
CA GLN A 374 -12.77 -22.05 -26.22
C GLN A 374 -12.08 -22.01 -24.84
N LEU A 375 -12.69 -22.54 -23.78
CA LEU A 375 -12.04 -22.65 -22.47
C LEU A 375 -10.77 -23.51 -22.52
N ALA A 376 -10.82 -24.65 -23.20
CA ALA A 376 -9.65 -25.52 -23.38
C ALA A 376 -8.55 -24.80 -24.15
N ALA A 377 -8.90 -24.10 -25.24
CA ALA A 377 -7.93 -23.34 -26.04
C ALA A 377 -7.31 -22.19 -25.21
N LEU A 378 -8.10 -21.47 -24.42
CA LEU A 378 -7.61 -20.40 -23.54
C LEU A 378 -6.69 -20.97 -22.44
N ALA A 379 -7.04 -22.11 -21.85
CA ALA A 379 -6.17 -22.77 -20.87
C ALA A 379 -4.82 -23.18 -21.48
N ASP A 380 -4.81 -23.70 -22.73
CA ASP A 380 -3.58 -24.01 -23.45
C ASP A 380 -2.73 -22.77 -23.77
N GLU A 381 -3.38 -21.66 -24.10
CA GLU A 381 -2.72 -20.39 -24.37
C GLU A 381 -2.07 -19.79 -23.11
N LEU A 382 -2.81 -19.77 -22.00
CA LEU A 382 -2.36 -19.16 -20.74
C LEU A 382 -1.37 -20.04 -19.95
N SER A 383 -1.24 -21.33 -20.29
CA SER A 383 -0.29 -22.26 -19.65
C SER A 383 1.12 -22.19 -20.23
N ARG A 384 1.33 -21.43 -21.28
CA ARG A 384 2.64 -21.18 -21.91
C ARG A 384 3.30 -19.96 -21.28
#